data_10b76f4523b17bd254f34d949e398d6f
#
_entry.id   10b76f4523b17bd254f34d949e398d6f
#
_cell.length_a   1.000
_cell.length_b   1.000
_cell.length_c   1.000
_cell.angle_alpha   90.00
_cell.angle_beta   90.00
_cell.angle_gamma   90.00
#
_symmetry.space_group_name_H-M   'P 1'
#
loop_
_entity.id
_entity.type
_entity.pdbx_description
1 polymer ?
#
loop_
_entity_poly.entity_id
_entity_poly.type
_entity_poly.pdbx_seq_one_letter_code
_entity_poly.pdbx_strand_id
1 'polypeptide(L)'
;MDHIKQQMEILEVGYRCPSNIALVKYWGKKSTGVQLPANPSISLSLGDLYASTTVKASPRTDVAFVFTLAGASKPSFEPKIEAFLNKIAVDCAWLSDYTLYIDSVNNFPHGTGIASSAAGFGALSLCMAHIEQLLMGYAALDGRVNGMDFWQRSSYLSRIGSGSACRSMYSQPAVWGESDAVAGSSDLYAVEMGVAVHADLSGWKDVVLIVDDGEKSVSSTAGHALLENHPYALARFGKAQENLASIVGAMRDGNVKSFIEIVESEALQLHAMMMTSLPYYVLMRPNTLAIIEKIWQFREETGLPMCFTLDAGANVHLLYDGKKDETVMNFVHNELLSYCKNRQYLCSETGKRPVLI
;
A
#
# COMPACT_ATOMS: atom_id res chain seq x y z
N MET A 1 -29.06 0.37 43.46
CA MET A 1 -27.87 0.08 42.63
C MET A 1 -28.09 0.77 41.32
N ASP A 2 -27.80 2.06 41.29
CA ASP A 2 -27.94 2.86 40.08
C ASP A 2 -26.70 2.61 39.21
N HIS A 3 -26.85 1.81 38.14
CA HIS A 3 -25.91 1.80 37.05
C HIS A 3 -26.02 3.17 36.39
N ILE A 4 -25.08 4.06 36.69
CA ILE A 4 -24.81 5.22 35.87
C ILE A 4 -24.49 4.65 34.47
N LYS A 5 -25.44 4.72 33.56
CA LYS A 5 -25.18 4.55 32.13
C LYS A 5 -24.22 5.69 31.77
N GLN A 6 -22.93 5.38 31.69
CA GLN A 6 -21.96 6.31 31.17
C GLN A 6 -22.48 6.69 29.76
N GLN A 7 -22.81 7.96 29.61
CA GLN A 7 -23.38 8.48 28.37
C GLN A 7 -22.31 8.26 27.31
N MET A 8 -22.53 7.33 26.41
CA MET A 8 -21.55 7.00 25.34
C MET A 8 -21.38 8.24 24.49
N GLU A 9 -20.15 8.71 24.40
CA GLU A 9 -19.81 9.90 23.62
C GLU A 9 -19.80 9.60 22.12
N ILE A 10 -20.17 10.59 21.32
CA ILE A 10 -19.98 10.58 19.89
C ILE A 10 -18.52 10.96 19.64
N LEU A 11 -17.79 10.08 18.96
CA LEU A 11 -16.41 10.29 18.58
C LEU A 11 -16.33 10.46 17.06
N GLU A 12 -15.56 11.45 16.62
CA GLU A 12 -15.34 11.69 15.20
C GLU A 12 -13.85 11.88 14.94
N VAL A 13 -13.30 11.09 14.03
CA VAL A 13 -11.88 11.05 13.69
C VAL A 13 -11.72 10.95 12.20
N GLY A 14 -10.82 11.75 11.63
CA GLY A 14 -10.49 11.70 10.19
C GLY A 14 -8.99 11.57 9.96
N TYR A 15 -8.62 10.72 9.00
CA TYR A 15 -7.24 10.56 8.55
C TYR A 15 -7.12 10.60 7.03
N ARG A 16 -6.04 11.24 6.59
CA ARG A 16 -5.50 11.09 5.24
C ARG A 16 -4.36 10.07 5.30
N CYS A 17 -4.46 9.01 4.50
CA CYS A 17 -3.43 7.98 4.41
C CYS A 17 -2.91 7.86 2.97
N PRO A 18 -1.59 7.94 2.75
CA PRO A 18 -1.01 7.78 1.41
C PRO A 18 -1.19 6.36 0.89
N SER A 19 -1.22 6.21 -0.42
CA SER A 19 -0.96 4.94 -1.07
C SER A 19 0.52 4.56 -0.89
N ASN A 20 0.91 3.38 -1.34
CA ASN A 20 2.31 2.97 -1.35
C ASN A 20 2.63 2.14 -2.59
N ILE A 21 3.89 2.19 -3.02
CA ILE A 21 4.43 1.37 -4.10
C ILE A 21 5.47 0.40 -3.55
N ALA A 22 5.26 -0.90 -3.79
CA ALA A 22 6.21 -1.92 -3.35
C ALA A 22 7.44 -1.94 -4.26
N LEU A 23 8.62 -2.01 -3.64
CA LEU A 23 9.92 -2.18 -4.28
C LEU A 23 10.34 -3.66 -4.30
N VAL A 24 10.15 -4.38 -3.18
CA VAL A 24 10.13 -5.84 -3.12
C VAL A 24 8.68 -6.26 -2.95
N LYS A 25 8.18 -7.08 -3.86
CA LYS A 25 6.75 -7.31 -4.07
C LYS A 25 6.16 -8.30 -3.06
N TYR A 26 5.04 -7.92 -2.44
CA TYR A 26 4.15 -8.83 -1.73
C TYR A 26 3.29 -9.60 -2.73
N TRP A 27 3.56 -10.90 -2.88
CA TRP A 27 2.75 -11.77 -3.73
C TRP A 27 2.79 -13.19 -3.19
N GLY A 28 1.64 -13.72 -2.78
CA GLY A 28 1.48 -14.97 -2.06
C GLY A 28 1.16 -14.76 -0.58
N LYS A 29 0.42 -15.72 0.00
CA LYS A 29 0.01 -15.75 1.41
C LYS A 29 0.45 -17.06 2.05
N LYS A 30 0.78 -17.06 3.34
CA LYS A 30 1.16 -18.27 4.10
C LYS A 30 0.01 -19.28 4.19
N SER A 31 -1.25 -18.79 4.23
CA SER A 31 -2.45 -19.64 4.22
C SER A 31 -3.66 -18.88 3.71
N THR A 32 -4.67 -19.61 3.20
CA THR A 32 -5.96 -19.04 2.82
C THR A 32 -6.69 -18.45 4.01
N GLY A 33 -7.32 -17.28 3.80
CA GLY A 33 -8.17 -16.63 4.80
C GLY A 33 -7.44 -15.69 5.76
N VAL A 34 -6.12 -15.81 5.92
CA VAL A 34 -5.31 -14.92 6.77
C VAL A 34 -4.43 -14.03 5.89
N GLN A 35 -4.40 -12.71 6.17
CA GLN A 35 -3.54 -11.77 5.44
C GLN A 35 -2.10 -11.82 6.01
N LEU A 36 -1.45 -13.00 5.96
CA LEU A 36 -0.05 -13.18 6.31
C LEU A 36 0.78 -13.38 5.04
N PRO A 37 1.89 -12.67 4.88
CA PRO A 37 2.66 -12.68 3.65
C PRO A 37 3.51 -13.96 3.54
N ALA A 38 3.59 -14.53 2.34
CA ALA A 38 4.49 -15.69 2.10
C ALA A 38 5.96 -15.26 1.99
N ASN A 39 6.21 -14.01 1.67
CA ASN A 39 7.55 -13.40 1.62
C ASN A 39 7.49 -11.97 2.15
N PRO A 40 8.59 -11.44 2.71
CA PRO A 40 8.65 -10.05 3.10
C PRO A 40 8.60 -9.10 1.90
N SER A 41 8.22 -7.86 2.16
CA SER A 41 8.09 -6.82 1.15
C SER A 41 8.45 -5.46 1.73
N ILE A 42 8.89 -4.53 0.90
CA ILE A 42 9.21 -3.14 1.28
C ILE A 42 8.53 -2.17 0.32
N SER A 43 8.00 -1.06 0.82
CA SER A 43 7.34 -0.02 0.03
C SER A 43 7.82 1.37 0.38
N LEU A 44 7.69 2.27 -0.60
CA LEU A 44 7.68 3.72 -0.38
C LEU A 44 6.23 4.21 -0.33
N SER A 45 5.91 5.13 0.58
CA SER A 45 4.62 5.82 0.57
C SER A 45 4.58 6.84 -0.56
N LEU A 46 3.40 7.01 -1.19
CA LEU A 46 3.12 7.97 -2.27
C LEU A 46 2.31 9.13 -1.70
N GLY A 47 3.01 10.16 -1.22
CA GLY A 47 2.44 11.19 -0.37
C GLY A 47 1.33 12.02 -0.99
N ASP A 48 1.36 12.22 -2.31
CA ASP A 48 0.39 13.03 -3.03
C ASP A 48 -0.78 12.20 -3.59
N LEU A 49 -0.73 10.87 -3.43
CA LEU A 49 -1.77 9.93 -3.82
C LEU A 49 -2.34 9.26 -2.56
N TYR A 50 -3.49 9.72 -2.08
CA TYR A 50 -4.02 9.34 -0.77
C TYR A 50 -5.54 9.10 -0.77
N ALA A 51 -6.00 8.40 0.25
CA ALA A 51 -7.39 8.38 0.66
C ALA A 51 -7.56 9.22 1.94
N SER A 52 -8.66 9.98 2.01
CA SER A 52 -9.13 10.61 3.24
C SER A 52 -10.37 9.87 3.71
N THR A 53 -10.38 9.45 4.97
CA THR A 53 -11.53 8.76 5.58
C THR A 53 -11.86 9.42 6.90
N THR A 54 -13.14 9.73 7.09
CA THR A 54 -13.70 10.17 8.37
C THR A 54 -14.60 9.08 8.93
N VAL A 55 -14.46 8.78 10.21
CA VAL A 55 -15.29 7.84 10.95
C VAL A 55 -15.92 8.57 12.12
N LYS A 56 -17.26 8.59 12.15
CA LYS A 56 -18.04 9.00 13.30
C LYS A 56 -18.61 7.77 13.97
N ALA A 57 -18.20 7.51 15.19
CA ALA A 57 -18.75 6.46 16.05
C ALA A 57 -19.83 7.06 16.97
N SER A 58 -21.05 6.55 16.89
CA SER A 58 -22.17 6.96 17.76
C SER A 58 -22.74 5.75 18.47
N PRO A 59 -23.47 5.91 19.59
CA PRO A 59 -24.11 4.79 20.29
C PRO A 59 -24.86 3.87 19.33
N ARG A 60 -24.77 2.56 19.55
CA ARG A 60 -25.31 1.52 18.68
C ARG A 60 -26.77 1.73 18.34
N THR A 61 -27.06 1.65 17.06
CA THR A 61 -28.40 1.58 16.48
C THR A 61 -28.65 0.19 15.87
N ASP A 62 -29.71 0.03 15.09
CA ASP A 62 -30.03 -1.25 14.40
C ASP A 62 -29.01 -1.64 13.35
N VAL A 63 -28.23 -0.68 12.84
CA VAL A 63 -27.18 -0.93 11.83
C VAL A 63 -25.77 -0.87 12.45
N ALA A 64 -24.87 -1.69 11.95
CA ALA A 64 -23.48 -1.71 12.40
C ALA A 64 -22.68 -0.54 11.83
N PHE A 65 -22.90 -0.23 10.56
CA PHE A 65 -22.21 0.86 9.87
C PHE A 65 -23.05 1.40 8.71
N VAL A 66 -22.69 2.61 8.30
CA VAL A 66 -23.13 3.25 7.05
C VAL A 66 -21.86 3.67 6.32
N PHE A 67 -21.75 3.34 5.03
CA PHE A 67 -20.60 3.69 4.22
C PHE A 67 -21.00 4.61 3.07
N THR A 68 -20.22 5.69 2.89
CA THR A 68 -20.30 6.59 1.73
C THR A 68 -18.92 6.75 1.07
N LEU A 69 -18.92 6.98 -0.22
CA LEU A 69 -17.74 7.34 -0.99
C LEU A 69 -17.96 8.74 -1.58
N ALA A 70 -17.18 9.71 -1.10
CA ALA A 70 -17.36 11.13 -1.43
C ALA A 70 -18.80 11.62 -1.17
N GLY A 71 -19.35 11.28 0.00
CA GLY A 71 -20.69 11.63 0.44
C GLY A 71 -21.84 10.88 -0.25
N ALA A 72 -21.56 10.00 -1.22
CA ALA A 72 -22.57 9.23 -1.93
C ALA A 72 -22.56 7.75 -1.49
N SER A 73 -23.74 7.14 -1.36
CA SER A 73 -23.86 5.71 -1.09
C SER A 73 -23.19 4.89 -2.20
N LYS A 74 -22.38 3.89 -1.81
CA LYS A 74 -21.66 3.02 -2.73
C LYS A 74 -21.78 1.54 -2.31
N PRO A 75 -22.94 0.89 -2.54
CA PRO A 75 -23.21 -0.47 -2.06
C PRO A 75 -22.17 -1.51 -2.50
N SER A 76 -21.51 -1.31 -3.64
CA SER A 76 -20.48 -2.24 -4.13
C SER A 76 -19.24 -2.34 -3.23
N PHE A 77 -19.02 -1.38 -2.32
CA PHE A 77 -17.91 -1.39 -1.36
C PHE A 77 -18.31 -1.98 -0.01
N GLU A 78 -19.58 -1.94 0.35
CA GLU A 78 -20.09 -2.40 1.65
C GLU A 78 -19.66 -3.81 2.03
N PRO A 79 -19.71 -4.84 1.14
CA PRO A 79 -19.26 -6.18 1.50
C PRO A 79 -17.80 -6.28 1.94
N LYS A 80 -16.93 -5.42 1.40
CA LYS A 80 -15.51 -5.38 1.79
C LYS A 80 -15.31 -4.71 3.15
N ILE A 81 -16.08 -3.64 3.41
CA ILE A 81 -16.06 -2.95 4.71
C ILE A 81 -16.63 -3.87 5.79
N GLU A 82 -17.77 -4.51 5.53
CA GLU A 82 -18.38 -5.47 6.44
C GLU A 82 -17.43 -6.63 6.78
N ALA A 83 -16.84 -7.25 5.76
CA ALA A 83 -15.86 -8.32 5.97
C ALA A 83 -14.64 -7.87 6.79
N PHE A 84 -14.19 -6.63 6.61
CA PHE A 84 -13.13 -6.05 7.42
C PHE A 84 -13.55 -5.86 8.88
N LEU A 85 -14.69 -5.18 9.11
CA LEU A 85 -15.20 -4.92 10.45
C LEU A 85 -15.47 -6.22 11.23
N ASN A 86 -16.04 -7.24 10.58
CA ASN A 86 -16.26 -8.55 11.17
C ASN A 86 -14.95 -9.23 11.59
N LYS A 87 -13.88 -9.09 10.80
CA LYS A 87 -12.58 -9.67 11.13
C LYS A 87 -11.89 -8.98 12.29
N ILE A 88 -11.99 -7.65 12.39
CA ILE A 88 -11.35 -6.90 13.47
C ILE A 88 -12.19 -6.88 14.76
N ALA A 89 -13.47 -7.29 14.73
CA ALA A 89 -14.36 -7.29 15.89
C ALA A 89 -13.83 -8.16 17.05
N VAL A 90 -13.04 -9.19 16.74
CA VAL A 90 -12.37 -10.03 17.76
C VAL A 90 -11.37 -9.21 18.58
N ASP A 91 -10.68 -8.28 17.93
CA ASP A 91 -9.64 -7.45 18.54
C ASP A 91 -10.16 -6.06 18.99
N CYS A 92 -11.32 -5.64 18.48
CA CYS A 92 -11.96 -4.34 18.69
C CYS A 92 -13.36 -4.55 19.26
N ALA A 93 -13.47 -5.07 20.48
CA ALA A 93 -14.75 -5.40 21.12
C ALA A 93 -15.71 -4.20 21.21
N TRP A 94 -15.19 -2.97 21.30
CA TRP A 94 -15.96 -1.74 21.33
C TRP A 94 -16.87 -1.52 20.12
N LEU A 95 -16.60 -2.21 19.00
CA LEU A 95 -17.43 -2.15 17.77
C LEU A 95 -18.87 -2.63 18.01
N SER A 96 -19.11 -3.49 19.01
CA SER A 96 -20.46 -3.94 19.36
C SER A 96 -21.34 -2.82 19.92
N ASP A 97 -20.73 -1.81 20.51
CA ASP A 97 -21.41 -0.74 21.24
C ASP A 97 -21.65 0.51 20.38
N TYR A 98 -21.10 0.54 19.16
CA TYR A 98 -21.17 1.71 18.28
C TYR A 98 -21.73 1.38 16.90
N THR A 99 -22.41 2.35 16.32
CA THR A 99 -22.69 2.44 14.87
C THR A 99 -21.65 3.35 14.25
N LEU A 100 -21.03 2.91 13.17
CA LEU A 100 -20.00 3.66 12.46
C LEU A 100 -20.57 4.34 11.21
N TYR A 101 -20.39 5.65 11.09
CA TYR A 101 -20.62 6.40 9.85
C TYR A 101 -19.27 6.67 9.22
N ILE A 102 -19.03 6.04 8.08
CA ILE A 102 -17.72 6.03 7.40
C ILE A 102 -17.89 6.76 6.07
N ASP A 103 -17.18 7.87 5.88
CA ASP A 103 -17.04 8.50 4.55
C ASP A 103 -15.59 8.46 4.10
N SER A 104 -15.36 8.05 2.86
CA SER A 104 -14.02 7.93 2.29
C SER A 104 -13.95 8.58 0.92
N VAL A 105 -12.83 9.23 0.61
CA VAL A 105 -12.57 9.83 -0.70
C VAL A 105 -11.12 9.60 -1.10
N ASN A 106 -10.88 9.23 -2.36
CA ASN A 106 -9.54 9.20 -2.94
C ASN A 106 -9.31 10.45 -3.79
N ASN A 107 -8.09 10.98 -3.76
CA ASN A 107 -7.71 12.07 -4.67
C ASN A 107 -7.18 11.59 -6.04
N PHE A 108 -7.24 10.28 -6.29
CA PHE A 108 -6.85 9.65 -7.55
C PHE A 108 -7.91 8.64 -8.02
N PRO A 109 -8.01 8.34 -9.32
CA PRO A 109 -9.02 7.44 -9.86
C PRO A 109 -8.93 6.01 -9.32
N HIS A 110 -10.08 5.39 -9.07
CA HIS A 110 -10.14 3.96 -8.74
C HIS A 110 -9.75 3.10 -9.94
N GLY A 111 -9.13 1.95 -9.70
CA GLY A 111 -8.82 0.98 -10.75
C GLY A 111 -7.49 1.21 -11.48
N THR A 112 -6.83 2.33 -11.27
CA THR A 112 -5.58 2.71 -11.96
C THR A 112 -4.33 1.93 -11.53
N GLY A 113 -4.48 0.89 -10.70
CA GLY A 113 -3.32 0.10 -10.23
C GLY A 113 -2.56 0.70 -9.05
N ILE A 114 -2.92 1.92 -8.64
CA ILE A 114 -2.30 2.66 -7.53
C ILE A 114 -2.91 2.20 -6.21
N ALA A 115 -2.75 0.98 -5.82
CA ALA A 115 -3.13 0.40 -4.53
C ALA A 115 -4.20 1.18 -3.72
N SER A 116 -5.32 1.62 -4.38
CA SER A 116 -6.37 2.43 -3.74
C SER A 116 -6.95 1.77 -2.48
N SER A 117 -6.98 0.43 -2.46
CA SER A 117 -7.36 -0.32 -1.27
C SER A 117 -6.36 -0.14 -0.12
N ALA A 118 -5.07 0.08 -0.41
CA ALA A 118 -4.07 0.32 0.63
C ALA A 118 -4.31 1.67 1.31
N ALA A 119 -4.51 2.74 0.54
CA ALA A 119 -4.81 4.06 1.09
C ALA A 119 -6.14 4.06 1.87
N GLY A 120 -7.22 3.49 1.30
CA GLY A 120 -8.55 3.46 1.93
C GLY A 120 -8.57 2.66 3.24
N PHE A 121 -8.09 1.41 3.25
CA PHE A 121 -8.01 0.64 4.50
C PHE A 121 -6.97 1.20 5.47
N GLY A 122 -5.92 1.84 4.97
CA GLY A 122 -4.97 2.57 5.80
C GLY A 122 -5.65 3.69 6.57
N ALA A 123 -6.37 4.59 5.89
CA ALA A 123 -7.08 5.71 6.51
C ALA A 123 -8.18 5.22 7.48
N LEU A 124 -8.97 4.23 7.09
CA LEU A 124 -10.00 3.63 7.94
C LEU A 124 -9.38 3.06 9.22
N SER A 125 -8.31 2.29 9.11
CA SER A 125 -7.67 1.65 10.27
C SER A 125 -7.02 2.63 11.23
N LEU A 126 -6.49 3.75 10.73
CA LEU A 126 -6.02 4.86 11.55
C LEU A 126 -7.16 5.47 12.37
N CYS A 127 -8.33 5.71 11.75
CA CYS A 127 -9.51 6.16 12.48
C CYS A 127 -9.93 5.16 13.56
N MET A 128 -9.95 3.86 13.25
CA MET A 128 -10.33 2.81 14.19
C MET A 128 -9.36 2.74 15.38
N ALA A 129 -8.05 2.74 15.14
CA ALA A 129 -7.04 2.74 16.19
C ALA A 129 -7.09 4.01 17.04
N HIS A 130 -7.40 5.17 16.45
CA HIS A 130 -7.53 6.42 17.18
C HIS A 130 -8.77 6.41 18.09
N ILE A 131 -9.92 5.99 17.59
CA ILE A 131 -11.15 5.83 18.38
C ILE A 131 -10.90 4.85 19.54
N GLU A 132 -10.21 3.74 19.29
CA GLU A 132 -9.82 2.78 20.34
C GLU A 132 -8.97 3.42 21.43
N GLN A 133 -7.98 4.24 21.09
CA GLN A 133 -7.16 5.01 22.03
C GLN A 133 -8.01 5.99 22.88
N LEU A 134 -8.91 6.73 22.22
CA LEU A 134 -9.82 7.67 22.93
C LEU A 134 -10.72 6.93 23.93
N LEU A 135 -11.29 5.79 23.54
CA LEU A 135 -12.14 4.96 24.41
C LEU A 135 -11.38 4.38 25.60
N MET A 136 -10.07 4.16 25.45
CA MET A 136 -9.18 3.74 26.53
C MET A 136 -8.68 4.90 27.40
N GLY A 137 -9.02 6.15 27.07
CA GLY A 137 -8.59 7.34 27.78
C GLY A 137 -7.18 7.84 27.43
N TYR A 138 -6.60 7.39 26.31
CA TYR A 138 -5.29 7.84 25.84
C TYR A 138 -5.42 9.06 24.91
N ALA A 139 -5.29 10.25 25.47
CA ALA A 139 -5.46 11.50 24.70
C ALA A 139 -4.34 11.81 23.71
N ALA A 140 -3.13 11.33 23.96
CA ALA A 140 -1.93 11.62 23.14
C ALA A 140 -1.55 10.50 22.17
N LEU A 141 -2.39 9.48 21.97
CA LEU A 141 -2.10 8.27 21.16
C LEU A 141 -0.84 7.51 21.63
N ASP A 142 -0.50 7.64 22.90
CA ASP A 142 0.70 7.06 23.53
C ASP A 142 0.44 5.71 24.22
N GLY A 143 -0.82 5.28 24.26
CA GLY A 143 -1.23 4.00 24.80
C GLY A 143 -0.83 2.82 23.90
N ARG A 144 -0.61 1.68 24.56
CA ARG A 144 -0.37 0.41 23.85
C ARG A 144 -1.61 -0.48 23.90
N VAL A 145 -2.03 -0.95 22.74
CA VAL A 145 -3.16 -1.88 22.60
C VAL A 145 -2.61 -3.23 22.13
N ASN A 146 -2.86 -4.28 22.89
CA ASN A 146 -2.30 -5.62 22.63
C ASN A 146 -0.77 -5.61 22.45
N GLY A 147 -0.06 -4.76 23.23
CA GLY A 147 1.40 -4.61 23.15
C GLY A 147 1.91 -3.77 21.97
N MET A 148 1.05 -3.32 21.07
CA MET A 148 1.36 -2.47 19.91
C MET A 148 1.17 -1.00 20.23
N ASP A 149 2.06 -0.13 19.79
CA ASP A 149 1.85 1.31 19.75
C ASP A 149 0.81 1.69 18.67
N PHE A 150 0.45 2.98 18.60
CA PHE A 150 -0.57 3.47 17.67
C PHE A 150 -0.29 3.11 16.20
N TRP A 151 0.97 3.26 15.74
CA TRP A 151 1.35 3.00 14.35
C TRP A 151 1.36 1.51 14.03
N GLN A 152 1.88 0.70 14.94
CA GLN A 152 1.84 -0.77 14.83
C GLN A 152 0.41 -1.29 14.85
N ARG A 153 -0.46 -0.73 15.74
CA ARG A 153 -1.89 -1.10 15.82
C ARG A 153 -2.63 -0.74 14.54
N SER A 154 -2.43 0.48 14.03
CA SER A 154 -3.01 0.92 12.75
C SER A 154 -2.54 0.05 11.59
N SER A 155 -1.26 -0.28 11.55
CA SER A 155 -0.66 -1.18 10.56
C SER A 155 -1.26 -2.59 10.64
N TYR A 156 -1.40 -3.14 11.84
CA TYR A 156 -2.02 -4.44 12.09
C TYR A 156 -3.46 -4.50 11.56
N LEU A 157 -4.29 -3.52 11.94
CA LEU A 157 -5.68 -3.45 11.49
C LEU A 157 -5.77 -3.29 9.97
N SER A 158 -4.98 -2.40 9.38
CA SER A 158 -5.03 -2.12 7.94
C SER A 158 -4.65 -3.33 7.09
N ARG A 159 -3.69 -4.15 7.55
CA ARG A 159 -3.33 -5.42 6.93
C ARG A 159 -4.51 -6.36 6.76
N ILE A 160 -5.40 -6.41 7.76
CA ILE A 160 -6.59 -7.30 7.73
C ILE A 160 -7.54 -6.89 6.60
N GLY A 161 -7.68 -5.60 6.33
CA GLY A 161 -8.49 -5.06 5.23
C GLY A 161 -7.81 -5.20 3.86
N SER A 162 -6.54 -4.85 3.79
CA SER A 162 -5.71 -4.96 2.60
C SER A 162 -4.25 -5.16 3.00
N GLY A 163 -3.64 -6.29 2.61
CA GLY A 163 -2.29 -6.64 3.05
C GLY A 163 -1.28 -5.51 2.84
N SER A 164 -1.25 -4.89 1.66
CA SER A 164 -0.33 -3.80 1.36
C SER A 164 -0.57 -2.52 2.19
N ALA A 165 -1.76 -2.34 2.77
CA ALA A 165 -2.12 -1.13 3.53
C ALA A 165 -1.23 -0.94 4.77
N CYS A 166 -0.76 -2.03 5.37
CA CYS A 166 0.09 -1.94 6.56
C CYS A 166 1.37 -1.12 6.35
N ARG A 167 1.88 -1.03 5.11
CA ARG A 167 3.09 -0.29 4.78
C ARG A 167 2.84 1.21 4.53
N SER A 168 1.59 1.65 4.46
CA SER A 168 1.23 3.08 4.29
C SER A 168 1.35 3.93 5.57
N MET A 169 1.70 3.33 6.70
CA MET A 169 1.72 3.99 8.02
C MET A 169 2.96 4.86 8.25
N TYR A 170 3.99 4.73 7.43
CA TYR A 170 5.32 5.25 7.71
C TYR A 170 5.83 6.17 6.60
N SER A 171 6.63 7.18 6.99
CA SER A 171 7.34 8.05 6.04
C SER A 171 8.63 7.43 5.52
N GLN A 172 9.29 6.62 6.34
CA GLN A 172 10.44 5.83 5.90
C GLN A 172 9.97 4.60 5.13
N PRO A 173 10.85 3.98 4.32
CA PRO A 173 10.53 2.72 3.68
C PRO A 173 10.01 1.70 4.69
N ALA A 174 8.84 1.15 4.43
CA ALA A 174 8.13 0.27 5.35
C ALA A 174 8.25 -1.20 4.94
N VAL A 175 8.65 -2.05 5.87
CA VAL A 175 8.85 -3.49 5.67
C VAL A 175 7.71 -4.25 6.34
N TRP A 176 7.12 -5.21 5.63
CA TRP A 176 6.13 -6.15 6.14
C TRP A 176 6.50 -7.59 5.76
N GLY A 177 6.44 -8.46 6.73
CA GLY A 177 6.90 -9.85 6.67
C GLY A 177 8.20 -10.03 7.45
N GLU A 178 8.36 -11.16 8.12
CA GLU A 178 9.54 -11.49 8.91
C GLU A 178 10.79 -11.56 8.04
N SER A 179 11.87 -10.89 8.47
CA SER A 179 13.17 -10.90 7.81
C SER A 179 14.30 -10.55 8.78
N ASP A 180 15.40 -11.27 8.72
CA ASP A 180 16.60 -11.01 9.52
C ASP A 180 17.28 -9.68 9.13
N ALA A 181 16.96 -9.14 7.95
CA ALA A 181 17.52 -7.86 7.47
C ALA A 181 16.97 -6.62 8.17
N VAL A 182 15.80 -6.73 8.86
CA VAL A 182 15.14 -5.60 9.52
C VAL A 182 14.68 -6.01 10.91
N ALA A 183 15.28 -5.42 11.91
CA ALA A 183 14.94 -5.70 13.31
C ALA A 183 13.48 -5.36 13.61
N GLY A 184 12.77 -6.25 14.30
CA GLY A 184 11.36 -6.08 14.66
C GLY A 184 10.39 -6.26 13.48
N SER A 185 10.86 -6.70 12.31
CA SER A 185 9.98 -7.06 11.20
C SER A 185 9.00 -8.15 11.61
N SER A 186 7.79 -8.09 11.09
CA SER A 186 6.70 -8.98 11.52
C SER A 186 5.75 -9.27 10.36
N ASP A 187 5.15 -10.46 10.40
CA ASP A 187 4.03 -10.82 9.52
C ASP A 187 2.72 -10.11 9.92
N LEU A 188 2.63 -9.64 11.16
CA LEU A 188 1.39 -9.09 11.72
C LEU A 188 1.18 -7.61 11.43
N TYR A 189 2.26 -6.85 11.30
CA TYR A 189 2.28 -5.42 11.00
C TYR A 189 3.56 -5.03 10.28
N ALA A 190 3.57 -3.89 9.63
CA ALA A 190 4.79 -3.34 9.05
C ALA A 190 5.58 -2.53 10.09
N VAL A 191 6.88 -2.39 9.82
CA VAL A 191 7.80 -1.52 10.57
C VAL A 191 8.59 -0.66 9.59
N GLU A 192 9.16 0.44 10.05
CA GLU A 192 10.14 1.19 9.25
C GLU A 192 11.40 0.33 9.01
N MET A 193 12.11 0.59 7.94
CA MET A 193 13.34 -0.12 7.56
C MET A 193 14.41 -0.12 8.66
N GLY A 194 14.34 0.83 9.61
CA GLY A 194 15.20 0.88 10.79
C GLY A 194 16.59 1.47 10.55
N VAL A 195 16.95 1.79 9.30
CA VAL A 195 18.17 2.50 8.93
C VAL A 195 17.83 3.70 8.05
N ALA A 196 18.64 4.76 8.14
CA ALA A 196 18.43 5.95 7.33
C ALA A 196 18.67 5.66 5.84
N VAL A 197 17.82 6.23 4.98
CA VAL A 197 18.02 6.18 3.53
C VAL A 197 19.14 7.15 3.16
N HIS A 198 20.11 6.69 2.39
CA HIS A 198 21.21 7.52 1.89
C HIS A 198 20.70 8.69 1.03
N ALA A 199 21.42 9.80 1.02
CA ALA A 199 21.03 11.02 0.32
C ALA A 199 20.78 10.83 -1.19
N ASP A 200 21.44 9.88 -1.83
CA ASP A 200 21.28 9.57 -3.26
C ASP A 200 20.00 8.80 -3.58
N LEU A 201 19.34 8.21 -2.58
CA LEU A 201 18.07 7.50 -2.71
C LEU A 201 16.95 8.18 -1.91
N SER A 202 17.24 9.29 -1.25
CA SER A 202 16.27 10.13 -0.56
C SER A 202 15.65 11.14 -1.52
N GLY A 203 14.35 11.46 -1.32
CA GLY A 203 13.65 12.47 -2.13
C GLY A 203 13.35 12.01 -3.57
N TRP A 204 13.32 10.71 -3.81
CA TRP A 204 12.86 10.17 -5.08
C TRP A 204 11.37 10.46 -5.27
N LYS A 205 10.97 10.64 -6.53
CA LYS A 205 9.60 10.87 -6.97
C LYS A 205 9.08 9.67 -7.76
N ASP A 206 7.77 9.58 -7.86
CA ASP A 206 7.06 8.58 -8.67
C ASP A 206 6.15 9.28 -9.68
N VAL A 207 6.27 8.88 -10.96
CA VAL A 207 5.29 9.20 -11.99
C VAL A 207 4.59 7.94 -12.41
N VAL A 208 3.29 7.88 -12.12
CA VAL A 208 2.44 6.76 -12.52
C VAL A 208 1.90 7.01 -13.93
N LEU A 209 2.39 6.27 -14.90
CA LEU A 209 1.99 6.34 -16.31
C LEU A 209 0.75 5.44 -16.51
N ILE A 210 -0.39 6.03 -16.82
CA ILE A 210 -1.67 5.31 -16.93
C ILE A 210 -1.81 4.71 -18.34
N VAL A 211 -1.40 3.46 -18.48
CA VAL A 211 -1.52 2.70 -19.73
C VAL A 211 -2.94 2.18 -19.92
N ASP A 212 -3.56 1.71 -18.83
CA ASP A 212 -4.92 1.16 -18.82
C ASP A 212 -5.62 1.52 -17.50
N ASP A 213 -6.83 2.09 -17.57
CA ASP A 213 -7.67 2.44 -16.43
C ASP A 213 -8.89 1.53 -16.32
N GLY A 214 -8.96 0.46 -17.11
CA GLY A 214 -10.01 -0.54 -17.11
C GLY A 214 -9.98 -1.45 -15.87
N GLU A 215 -11.06 -2.18 -15.66
CA GLU A 215 -11.10 -3.20 -14.62
C GLU A 215 -10.12 -4.33 -14.93
N LYS A 216 -9.42 -4.78 -13.90
CA LYS A 216 -8.47 -5.89 -14.02
C LYS A 216 -9.20 -7.20 -14.32
N SER A 217 -8.70 -7.97 -15.27
CA SER A 217 -9.23 -9.30 -15.60
C SER A 217 -9.12 -10.30 -14.44
N VAL A 218 -8.14 -10.11 -13.55
CA VAL A 218 -7.92 -10.92 -12.34
C VAL A 218 -7.74 -10.00 -11.15
N SER A 219 -8.54 -10.19 -10.10
CA SER A 219 -8.37 -9.44 -8.87
C SER A 219 -7.07 -9.81 -8.15
N SER A 220 -6.50 -8.88 -7.37
CA SER A 220 -5.31 -9.18 -6.56
C SER A 220 -5.53 -10.35 -5.62
N THR A 221 -6.74 -10.51 -5.07
CA THR A 221 -7.08 -11.64 -4.19
C THR A 221 -6.99 -12.97 -4.92
N ALA A 222 -7.55 -13.06 -6.13
CA ALA A 222 -7.46 -14.25 -6.97
C ALA A 222 -6.01 -14.52 -7.39
N GLY A 223 -5.26 -13.48 -7.77
CA GLY A 223 -3.84 -13.61 -8.12
C GLY A 223 -2.97 -14.15 -6.99
N HIS A 224 -3.19 -13.71 -5.75
CA HIS A 224 -2.50 -14.27 -4.58
C HIS A 224 -2.81 -15.77 -4.37
N ALA A 225 -4.06 -16.19 -4.58
CA ALA A 225 -4.47 -17.59 -4.42
C ALA A 225 -3.81 -18.51 -5.46
N LEU A 226 -3.53 -18.02 -6.67
CA LEU A 226 -2.86 -18.79 -7.72
C LEU A 226 -1.41 -19.17 -7.39
N LEU A 227 -0.80 -18.53 -6.38
CA LEU A 227 0.54 -18.87 -5.93
C LEU A 227 0.60 -20.05 -4.96
N GLU A 228 -0.52 -20.48 -4.38
CA GLU A 228 -0.55 -21.58 -3.41
C GLU A 228 0.05 -22.87 -3.96
N ASN A 229 -0.19 -23.17 -5.23
CA ASN A 229 0.35 -24.36 -5.92
C ASN A 229 1.24 -24.01 -7.12
N HIS A 230 1.80 -22.82 -7.14
CA HIS A 230 2.62 -22.37 -8.26
C HIS A 230 4.00 -23.05 -8.23
N PRO A 231 4.47 -23.64 -9.35
CA PRO A 231 5.71 -24.42 -9.37
C PRO A 231 6.96 -23.62 -8.98
N TYR A 232 6.95 -22.31 -9.20
CA TYR A 232 8.08 -21.42 -8.88
C TYR A 232 7.90 -20.61 -7.58
N ALA A 233 6.82 -20.83 -6.82
CA ALA A 233 6.49 -20.02 -5.64
C ALA A 233 7.63 -20.01 -4.60
N LEU A 234 8.18 -21.15 -4.24
CA LEU A 234 9.23 -21.25 -3.23
C LEU A 234 10.51 -20.52 -3.65
N ALA A 235 10.93 -20.66 -4.91
CA ALA A 235 12.08 -19.95 -5.43
C ALA A 235 11.85 -18.43 -5.43
N ARG A 236 10.63 -17.99 -5.80
CA ARG A 236 10.22 -16.58 -5.77
C ARG A 236 10.25 -16.02 -4.34
N PHE A 237 9.73 -16.76 -3.35
CA PHE A 237 9.73 -16.32 -1.96
C PHE A 237 11.14 -16.20 -1.39
N GLY A 238 12.00 -17.18 -1.65
CA GLY A 238 13.42 -17.10 -1.29
C GLY A 238 14.12 -15.89 -1.93
N LYS A 239 13.86 -15.65 -3.23
CA LYS A 239 14.45 -14.51 -3.94
C LYS A 239 13.98 -13.17 -3.38
N ALA A 240 12.71 -13.05 -2.95
CA ALA A 240 12.21 -11.84 -2.30
C ALA A 240 12.92 -11.58 -0.96
N GLN A 241 13.22 -12.61 -0.20
CA GLN A 241 13.99 -12.50 1.06
C GLN A 241 15.41 -11.95 0.80
N GLU A 242 16.11 -12.51 -0.20
CA GLU A 242 17.42 -12.03 -0.62
C GLU A 242 17.36 -10.58 -1.12
N ASN A 243 16.37 -10.27 -1.96
CA ASN A 243 16.17 -8.94 -2.53
C ASN A 243 15.83 -7.92 -1.44
N LEU A 244 15.07 -8.29 -0.39
CA LEU A 244 14.83 -7.40 0.74
C LEU A 244 16.14 -7.05 1.47
N ALA A 245 16.96 -8.03 1.79
CA ALA A 245 18.25 -7.79 2.44
C ALA A 245 19.14 -6.88 1.59
N SER A 246 19.20 -7.17 0.28
CA SER A 246 20.03 -6.42 -0.67
C SER A 246 19.54 -4.99 -0.88
N ILE A 247 18.22 -4.74 -0.97
CA ILE A 247 17.68 -3.39 -1.16
C ILE A 247 17.83 -2.53 0.10
N VAL A 248 17.68 -3.12 1.29
CA VAL A 248 17.94 -2.43 2.56
C VAL A 248 19.39 -1.97 2.62
N GLY A 249 20.35 -2.84 2.24
CA GLY A 249 21.75 -2.49 2.12
C GLY A 249 21.99 -1.38 1.08
N ALA A 250 21.40 -1.52 -0.12
CA ALA A 250 21.54 -0.53 -1.18
C ALA A 250 21.01 0.85 -0.77
N MET A 251 19.86 0.88 -0.08
CA MET A 251 19.27 2.14 0.41
C MET A 251 20.08 2.78 1.54
N ARG A 252 20.69 1.98 2.40
CA ARG A 252 21.59 2.47 3.47
C ARG A 252 22.89 3.04 2.90
N ASP A 253 23.48 2.34 1.93
CA ASP A 253 24.84 2.60 1.42
C ASP A 253 24.86 3.55 0.20
N GLY A 254 23.69 3.95 -0.32
CA GLY A 254 23.56 4.79 -1.51
C GLY A 254 23.89 4.06 -2.82
N ASN A 255 23.78 2.73 -2.85
CA ASN A 255 24.06 1.97 -4.06
C ASN A 255 22.87 2.02 -5.02
N VAL A 256 22.77 3.13 -5.77
CA VAL A 256 21.68 3.40 -6.72
C VAL A 256 21.59 2.33 -7.80
N LYS A 257 22.70 1.78 -8.27
CA LYS A 257 22.71 0.72 -9.29
C LYS A 257 21.99 -0.54 -8.78
N SER A 258 22.39 -1.05 -7.62
CA SER A 258 21.74 -2.23 -7.02
C SER A 258 20.28 -1.96 -6.68
N PHE A 259 19.93 -0.75 -6.23
CA PHE A 259 18.54 -0.35 -6.00
C PHE A 259 17.70 -0.51 -7.28
N ILE A 260 18.15 0.08 -8.40
CA ILE A 260 17.48 0.02 -9.70
C ILE A 260 17.30 -1.44 -10.16
N GLU A 261 18.38 -2.22 -10.13
CA GLU A 261 18.38 -3.62 -10.57
C GLU A 261 17.37 -4.47 -9.78
N ILE A 262 17.31 -4.27 -8.46
CA ILE A 262 16.38 -5.03 -7.60
C ILE A 262 14.94 -4.62 -7.89
N VAL A 263 14.64 -3.33 -7.95
CA VAL A 263 13.29 -2.81 -8.13
C VAL A 263 12.69 -3.27 -9.46
N GLU A 264 13.44 -3.18 -10.56
CA GLU A 264 13.00 -3.62 -11.89
C GLU A 264 12.85 -5.14 -11.95
N SER A 265 13.81 -5.88 -11.41
CA SER A 265 13.76 -7.35 -11.34
C SER A 265 12.54 -7.83 -10.56
N GLU A 266 12.21 -7.21 -9.43
CA GLU A 266 11.04 -7.53 -8.62
C GLU A 266 9.71 -7.31 -9.36
N ALA A 267 9.61 -6.22 -10.11
CA ALA A 267 8.45 -5.93 -10.94
C ALA A 267 8.27 -7.00 -12.05
N LEU A 268 9.35 -7.35 -12.74
CA LEU A 268 9.32 -8.37 -13.78
C LEU A 268 9.04 -9.77 -13.23
N GLN A 269 9.63 -10.14 -12.08
CA GLN A 269 9.35 -11.41 -11.41
C GLN A 269 7.88 -11.53 -11.01
N LEU A 270 7.25 -10.47 -10.50
CA LEU A 270 5.82 -10.47 -10.21
C LEU A 270 4.99 -10.84 -11.42
N HIS A 271 5.25 -10.21 -12.57
CA HIS A 271 4.54 -10.49 -13.81
C HIS A 271 4.87 -11.88 -14.39
N ALA A 272 6.12 -12.33 -14.25
CA ALA A 272 6.49 -13.70 -14.63
C ALA A 272 5.68 -14.75 -13.85
N MET A 273 5.44 -14.54 -12.54
CA MET A 273 4.59 -15.42 -11.75
C MET A 273 3.15 -15.45 -12.25
N MET A 274 2.61 -14.32 -12.68
CA MET A 274 1.26 -14.24 -13.27
C MET A 274 1.18 -14.97 -14.61
N MET A 275 2.18 -14.80 -15.47
CA MET A 275 2.25 -15.43 -16.78
C MET A 275 2.48 -16.96 -16.73
N THR A 276 2.99 -17.46 -15.61
CA THR A 276 3.28 -18.89 -15.41
C THR A 276 2.35 -19.58 -14.42
N SER A 277 1.33 -18.88 -13.90
CA SER A 277 0.27 -19.47 -13.07
C SER A 277 -0.69 -20.34 -13.88
N LEU A 278 -1.53 -21.13 -13.21
CA LEU A 278 -2.61 -21.89 -13.83
C LEU A 278 -3.95 -21.62 -13.15
N PRO A 279 -4.89 -20.95 -13.83
CA PRO A 279 -4.78 -20.39 -15.20
C PRO A 279 -3.74 -19.24 -15.28
N TYR A 280 -3.04 -19.15 -16.40
CA TYR A 280 -2.13 -18.04 -16.67
C TYR A 280 -2.89 -16.77 -17.06
N TYR A 281 -2.30 -15.61 -16.75
CA TYR A 281 -2.84 -14.31 -17.16
C TYR A 281 -1.73 -13.28 -17.34
N VAL A 282 -2.01 -12.29 -18.21
CA VAL A 282 -1.08 -11.22 -18.55
C VAL A 282 -1.76 -9.89 -18.23
N LEU A 283 -1.16 -9.10 -17.35
CA LEU A 283 -1.65 -7.76 -17.01
C LEU A 283 -0.90 -6.65 -17.72
N MET A 284 0.35 -6.87 -18.11
CA MET A 284 1.09 -5.94 -18.98
C MET A 284 0.39 -5.81 -20.34
N ARG A 285 0.42 -4.60 -20.91
CA ARG A 285 -0.05 -4.29 -22.25
C ARG A 285 1.15 -4.01 -23.17
N PRO A 286 0.99 -4.01 -24.49
CA PRO A 286 2.09 -3.63 -25.38
C PRO A 286 2.73 -2.28 -25.03
N ASN A 287 1.92 -1.29 -24.65
CA ASN A 287 2.42 0.02 -24.23
C ASN A 287 3.18 -0.02 -22.90
N THR A 288 2.87 -0.96 -21.99
CA THR A 288 3.68 -1.19 -20.77
C THR A 288 5.11 -1.55 -21.13
N LEU A 289 5.28 -2.48 -22.08
CA LEU A 289 6.61 -2.92 -22.56
C LEU A 289 7.33 -1.79 -23.31
N ALA A 290 6.63 -1.06 -24.16
CA ALA A 290 7.20 0.07 -24.90
C ALA A 290 7.72 1.16 -23.94
N ILE A 291 6.99 1.47 -22.86
CA ILE A 291 7.45 2.41 -21.83
C ILE A 291 8.70 1.88 -21.12
N ILE A 292 8.74 0.60 -20.75
CA ILE A 292 9.90 -0.02 -20.11
C ILE A 292 11.15 0.09 -20.99
N GLU A 293 11.04 -0.24 -22.28
CA GLU A 293 12.14 -0.13 -23.24
C GLU A 293 12.64 1.31 -23.40
N LYS A 294 11.71 2.28 -23.42
CA LYS A 294 12.03 3.71 -23.47
C LYS A 294 12.76 4.18 -22.21
N ILE A 295 12.36 3.72 -21.01
CA ILE A 295 13.03 4.05 -19.75
C ILE A 295 14.46 3.50 -19.76
N TRP A 296 14.67 2.27 -20.19
CA TRP A 296 15.99 1.68 -20.30
C TRP A 296 16.89 2.44 -21.28
N GLN A 297 16.38 2.73 -22.48
CA GLN A 297 17.10 3.49 -23.50
C GLN A 297 17.51 4.87 -22.98
N PHE A 298 16.55 5.63 -22.42
CA PHE A 298 16.82 6.98 -21.91
C PHE A 298 17.85 6.97 -20.76
N ARG A 299 17.77 5.99 -19.87
CA ARG A 299 18.74 5.80 -18.78
C ARG A 299 20.14 5.48 -19.33
N GLU A 300 20.24 4.62 -20.34
CA GLU A 300 21.53 4.29 -20.97
C GLU A 300 22.17 5.49 -21.66
N GLU A 301 21.38 6.28 -22.38
CA GLU A 301 21.82 7.46 -23.12
C GLU A 301 22.24 8.63 -22.20
N THR A 302 21.55 8.80 -21.06
CA THR A 302 21.75 9.98 -20.21
C THR A 302 22.54 9.70 -18.93
N GLY A 303 22.61 8.44 -18.51
CA GLY A 303 23.15 8.07 -17.21
C GLY A 303 22.32 8.53 -16.01
N LEU A 304 21.09 9.05 -16.21
CA LEU A 304 20.23 9.53 -15.15
C LEU A 304 19.68 8.37 -14.31
N PRO A 305 19.74 8.47 -12.96
CA PRO A 305 19.23 7.42 -12.08
C PRO A 305 17.70 7.43 -12.08
N MET A 306 17.14 6.43 -12.72
CA MET A 306 15.70 6.15 -12.74
C MET A 306 15.43 4.66 -12.94
N CYS A 307 14.30 4.19 -12.48
CA CYS A 307 13.84 2.82 -12.70
C CYS A 307 12.32 2.75 -12.83
N PHE A 308 11.84 1.68 -13.44
CA PHE A 308 10.41 1.40 -13.38
C PHE A 308 10.08 0.38 -12.27
N THR A 309 8.86 0.42 -11.81
CA THR A 309 8.24 -0.69 -11.09
C THR A 309 6.80 -0.87 -11.55
N LEU A 310 6.24 -2.06 -11.32
CA LEU A 310 4.88 -2.42 -11.70
C LEU A 310 4.19 -3.06 -10.49
N ASP A 311 2.95 -2.68 -10.24
CA ASP A 311 2.05 -3.50 -9.43
C ASP A 311 1.30 -4.49 -10.33
N ALA A 312 0.33 -5.23 -9.77
CA ALA A 312 -0.50 -6.17 -10.53
C ALA A 312 -1.43 -5.41 -11.49
N GLY A 313 -0.89 -4.89 -12.59
CA GLY A 313 -1.59 -4.06 -13.57
C GLY A 313 -0.74 -3.71 -14.78
N ALA A 314 -1.30 -2.88 -15.67
CA ALA A 314 -0.63 -2.42 -16.87
C ALA A 314 0.19 -1.13 -16.68
N ASN A 315 -0.11 -0.38 -15.60
CA ASN A 315 0.42 0.96 -15.39
C ASN A 315 1.85 0.90 -14.85
N VAL A 316 2.67 1.83 -15.32
CA VAL A 316 4.10 1.87 -15.00
C VAL A 316 4.37 2.99 -14.00
N HIS A 317 5.03 2.66 -12.91
CA HIS A 317 5.59 3.62 -11.98
C HIS A 317 7.04 3.91 -12.39
N LEU A 318 7.32 5.16 -12.69
CA LEU A 318 8.67 5.64 -12.97
C LEU A 318 9.22 6.33 -11.72
N LEU A 319 10.15 5.66 -11.06
CA LEU A 319 10.87 6.20 -9.89
C LEU A 319 12.17 6.87 -10.33
N TYR A 320 12.45 8.07 -9.81
CA TYR A 320 13.64 8.83 -10.20
C TYR A 320 14.07 9.82 -9.12
N ASP A 321 15.35 10.25 -9.16
CA ASP A 321 15.87 11.30 -8.28
C ASP A 321 15.13 12.63 -8.52
N GLY A 322 14.39 13.12 -7.52
CA GLY A 322 13.62 14.35 -7.59
C GLY A 322 14.44 15.61 -7.93
N LYS A 323 15.77 15.58 -7.75
CA LYS A 323 16.68 16.65 -8.20
C LYS A 323 16.77 16.76 -9.73
N LYS A 324 16.29 15.75 -10.47
CA LYS A 324 16.28 15.66 -11.93
C LYS A 324 14.87 15.84 -12.52
N ASP A 325 13.95 16.39 -11.74
CA ASP A 325 12.53 16.49 -12.06
C ASP A 325 12.26 17.08 -13.45
N GLU A 326 12.84 18.24 -13.75
CA GLU A 326 12.64 18.92 -15.04
C GLU A 326 13.04 18.04 -16.24
N THR A 327 14.21 17.41 -16.17
CA THR A 327 14.71 16.56 -17.27
C THR A 327 13.84 15.31 -17.44
N VAL A 328 13.47 14.67 -16.32
CA VAL A 328 12.64 13.46 -16.36
C VAL A 328 11.21 13.79 -16.81
N MET A 329 10.62 14.90 -16.35
CA MET A 329 9.29 15.31 -16.80
C MET A 329 9.27 15.70 -18.28
N ASN A 330 10.33 16.29 -18.80
CA ASN A 330 10.48 16.53 -20.25
C ASN A 330 10.49 15.20 -21.03
N PHE A 331 11.22 14.20 -20.55
CA PHE A 331 11.20 12.85 -21.14
C PHE A 331 9.79 12.22 -21.07
N VAL A 332 9.13 12.29 -19.92
CA VAL A 332 7.75 11.82 -19.75
C VAL A 332 6.82 12.46 -20.79
N HIS A 333 6.83 13.80 -20.90
CA HIS A 333 5.91 14.54 -21.76
C HIS A 333 6.16 14.28 -23.24
N ASN A 334 7.40 14.20 -23.67
CA ASN A 334 7.77 14.10 -25.08
C ASN A 334 7.77 12.67 -25.60
N GLU A 335 8.14 11.68 -24.76
CA GLU A 335 8.37 10.32 -25.23
C GLU A 335 7.40 9.29 -24.63
N LEU A 336 6.94 9.45 -23.38
CA LEU A 336 6.16 8.41 -22.71
C LEU A 336 4.64 8.61 -22.77
N LEU A 337 4.15 9.85 -22.73
CA LEU A 337 2.70 10.10 -22.69
C LEU A 337 1.92 9.61 -23.91
N SER A 338 2.57 9.41 -25.04
CA SER A 338 1.94 8.82 -26.24
C SER A 338 1.50 7.36 -26.02
N TYR A 339 2.11 6.65 -25.07
CA TYR A 339 1.78 5.28 -24.69
C TYR A 339 0.72 5.21 -23.59
N CYS A 340 0.41 6.35 -22.95
CA CYS A 340 -0.56 6.44 -21.88
C CYS A 340 -1.98 6.67 -22.42
N LYS A 341 -2.98 6.06 -21.78
CA LYS A 341 -4.38 6.28 -22.09
C LYS A 341 -4.73 7.76 -21.89
N ASN A 342 -5.24 8.41 -22.92
CA ASN A 342 -5.57 9.85 -22.90
C ASN A 342 -4.41 10.74 -22.42
N ARG A 343 -3.17 10.32 -22.59
CA ARG A 343 -1.95 10.98 -22.08
C ARG A 343 -1.98 11.23 -20.56
N GLN A 344 -2.65 10.36 -19.80
CA GLN A 344 -2.83 10.51 -18.35
C GLN A 344 -1.62 9.98 -17.57
N TYR A 345 -1.25 10.73 -16.56
CA TYR A 345 -0.25 10.35 -15.56
C TYR A 345 -0.57 11.00 -14.22
N LEU A 346 0.03 10.51 -13.15
CA LEU A 346 -0.05 11.07 -11.81
C LEU A 346 1.35 11.19 -11.25
N CYS A 347 1.62 12.26 -10.50
CA CYS A 347 2.90 12.47 -9.84
C CYS A 347 2.75 12.36 -8.32
N SER A 348 3.77 11.85 -7.67
CA SER A 348 3.86 11.83 -6.22
C SER A 348 5.29 11.97 -5.74
N GLU A 349 5.47 12.72 -4.65
CA GLU A 349 6.66 12.59 -3.81
C GLU A 349 6.56 11.32 -2.97
N THR A 350 7.70 10.71 -2.67
CA THR A 350 7.74 9.57 -1.75
C THR A 350 8.05 10.03 -0.33
N GLY A 351 7.72 9.18 0.67
CA GLY A 351 8.19 9.39 2.03
C GLY A 351 7.30 10.27 2.91
N LYS A 352 6.00 10.34 2.65
CA LYS A 352 5.03 11.02 3.54
C LYS A 352 4.24 10.00 4.37
N ARG A 353 3.98 10.33 5.63
CA ARG A 353 3.14 9.52 6.52
C ARG A 353 1.70 10.01 6.56
N PRO A 354 0.77 9.22 7.13
CA PRO A 354 -0.60 9.65 7.36
C PRO A 354 -0.72 10.92 8.21
N VAL A 355 -1.81 11.67 7.99
CA VAL A 355 -2.09 12.93 8.68
C VAL A 355 -3.51 12.91 9.22
N LEU A 356 -3.69 13.35 10.47
CA LEU A 356 -5.01 13.63 11.07
C LEU A 356 -5.65 14.83 10.35
N ILE A 357 -6.95 14.77 10.05
CA ILE A 357 -7.71 15.83 9.35
C ILE A 357 -8.96 16.23 10.12
#